data_9fc7c37bacc01793de89a76f8d8686bb
#
_entry.id   9fc7c37bacc01793de89a76f8d8686bb
#
_cell.length_a   1.000
_cell.length_b   1.000
_cell.length_c   1.000
_cell.angle_alpha   90.00
_cell.angle_beta   90.00
_cell.angle_gamma   90.00
#
_symmetry.space_group_name_H-M   'P 1'
#
loop_
_entity.id
_entity.type
_entity.pdbx_description
1 polymer ?
#
loop_
_entity_poly.entity_id
_entity_poly.type
_entity_poly.pdbx_seq_one_letter_code
_entity_poly.pdbx_strand_id
1 'polypeptide(L)'
;VFLHGNPTSSYLWRNIAPHVEGLGRIVIPDLIGMGDSEKLNNIDDQGYKYHGQYDYLTSLLEELNLGNNINLVIHDWGSAMGFQFARENSERIKSITFMEAIVMPMVWDQWPEMARKIFGLYRSEAGEELILEKNYFVEKILFLDAPNLTEEDKNEYRRPFVNTGEDRRPTLTWPRQIPLEGEPPEVVDEVQKNADFHKDSDIPKLFINADPGSILIGDQREFVRSWKNLTEVTVEGNPVSYTHLTLPTNGTV
;
A
#
# COMPACT_ATOMS: atom_id res chain seq x y z
N VAL A 1 -2.04 -11.68 -7.46
CA VAL A 1 -2.06 -10.22 -7.68
C VAL A 1 -1.28 -9.56 -6.57
N PHE A 2 -0.34 -8.68 -6.93
CA PHE A 2 0.48 -7.91 -5.99
C PHE A 2 0.11 -6.44 -6.09
N LEU A 3 -0.25 -5.81 -4.99
CA LEU A 3 -0.66 -4.41 -4.96
C LEU A 3 0.28 -3.60 -4.08
N HIS A 4 0.89 -2.59 -4.68
CA HIS A 4 1.76 -1.63 -4.01
C HIS A 4 0.94 -0.45 -3.45
N GLY A 5 1.61 0.48 -2.78
CA GLY A 5 1.02 1.72 -2.28
C GLY A 5 1.89 2.95 -2.53
N ASN A 6 1.75 3.96 -1.69
CA ASN A 6 2.41 5.26 -1.85
C ASN A 6 3.79 5.27 -1.16
N PRO A 7 4.84 5.79 -1.79
CA PRO A 7 4.98 6.33 -3.15
C PRO A 7 5.63 5.32 -4.12
N THR A 8 5.38 4.06 -3.94
CA THR A 8 6.04 2.97 -4.66
C THR A 8 5.34 2.63 -6.00
N SER A 9 5.77 1.54 -6.61
CA SER A 9 5.24 1.00 -7.86
C SER A 9 5.36 -0.53 -7.86
N SER A 10 5.03 -1.18 -8.97
CA SER A 10 5.27 -2.60 -9.22
C SER A 10 6.73 -3.01 -8.91
N TYR A 11 7.66 -2.08 -9.04
CA TYR A 11 9.08 -2.27 -8.72
C TYR A 11 9.33 -2.73 -7.27
N LEU A 12 8.40 -2.42 -6.35
CA LEU A 12 8.42 -2.90 -4.97
C LEU A 12 8.57 -4.44 -4.91
N TRP A 13 7.94 -5.15 -5.83
CA TRP A 13 7.81 -6.59 -5.82
C TRP A 13 8.90 -7.33 -6.61
N ARG A 14 9.88 -6.61 -7.18
CA ARG A 14 10.92 -7.17 -8.06
C ARG A 14 11.73 -8.33 -7.44
N ASN A 15 11.94 -8.28 -6.13
CA ASN A 15 12.68 -9.31 -5.40
C ASN A 15 11.77 -10.42 -4.83
N ILE A 16 10.46 -10.25 -4.86
CA ILE A 16 9.47 -11.19 -4.31
C ILE A 16 8.83 -12.02 -5.44
N ALA A 17 8.40 -11.36 -6.51
CA ALA A 17 7.67 -11.99 -7.61
C ALA A 17 8.43 -13.19 -8.25
N PRO A 18 9.75 -13.15 -8.45
CA PRO A 18 10.48 -14.30 -9.02
C PRO A 18 10.38 -15.59 -8.17
N HIS A 19 10.19 -15.47 -6.86
CA HIS A 19 10.08 -16.64 -5.98
C HIS A 19 8.74 -17.38 -6.09
N VAL A 20 7.75 -16.77 -6.72
CA VAL A 20 6.43 -17.37 -6.96
C VAL A 20 6.18 -17.69 -8.44
N GLU A 21 7.20 -17.51 -9.28
CA GLU A 21 7.15 -17.97 -10.69
C GLU A 21 6.85 -19.47 -10.74
N GLY A 22 5.98 -19.85 -11.66
CA GLY A 22 5.56 -21.26 -11.81
C GLY A 22 4.40 -21.69 -10.90
N LEU A 23 4.00 -20.89 -9.91
CA LEU A 23 2.82 -21.18 -9.06
C LEU A 23 1.51 -20.72 -9.71
N GLY A 24 1.57 -19.84 -10.70
CA GLY A 24 0.42 -19.31 -11.41
C GLY A 24 0.72 -18.05 -12.19
N ARG A 25 -0.33 -17.42 -12.74
CA ARG A 25 -0.22 -16.12 -13.40
C ARG A 25 0.09 -15.03 -12.36
N ILE A 26 1.14 -14.27 -12.57
CA ILE A 26 1.54 -13.13 -11.72
C ILE A 26 1.05 -11.85 -12.36
N VAL A 27 0.37 -11.02 -11.58
CA VAL A 27 -0.12 -9.70 -11.99
C VAL A 27 0.36 -8.68 -10.97
N ILE A 28 1.08 -7.66 -11.42
CA ILE A 28 1.70 -6.62 -10.59
C ILE A 28 1.41 -5.26 -11.26
N PRO A 29 0.21 -4.70 -11.08
CA PRO A 29 -0.12 -3.41 -11.70
C PRO A 29 0.57 -2.25 -11.00
N ASP A 30 0.84 -1.20 -11.75
CA ASP A 30 1.09 0.13 -11.21
C ASP A 30 -0.24 0.87 -11.04
N LEU A 31 -0.46 1.46 -9.88
CA LEU A 31 -1.62 2.31 -9.62
C LEU A 31 -1.60 3.53 -10.54
N ILE A 32 -2.79 4.03 -10.91
CA ILE A 32 -2.87 5.16 -11.84
C ILE A 32 -2.06 6.37 -11.33
N GLY A 33 -1.23 6.93 -12.21
CA GLY A 33 -0.32 8.02 -11.90
C GLY A 33 0.99 7.61 -11.22
N MET A 34 1.24 6.30 -10.99
CA MET A 34 2.43 5.75 -10.36
C MET A 34 3.13 4.77 -11.29
N GLY A 35 4.42 4.50 -11.07
CA GLY A 35 5.20 3.60 -11.91
C GLY A 35 5.14 3.95 -13.38
N ASP A 36 4.74 2.99 -14.21
CA ASP A 36 4.56 3.11 -15.65
C ASP A 36 3.11 3.46 -16.06
N SER A 37 2.18 3.53 -15.09
CA SER A 37 0.79 3.92 -15.38
C SER A 37 0.69 5.39 -15.75
N GLU A 38 -0.25 5.70 -16.64
CA GLU A 38 -0.47 7.05 -17.15
C GLU A 38 -0.77 8.05 -16.03
N LYS A 39 -0.33 9.30 -16.25
CA LYS A 39 -0.75 10.45 -15.46
C LYS A 39 -2.08 10.97 -15.99
N LEU A 40 -2.99 11.35 -15.08
CA LEU A 40 -4.27 11.91 -15.45
C LEU A 40 -4.10 13.33 -16.03
N ASN A 41 -4.64 13.57 -17.21
CA ASN A 41 -4.52 14.87 -17.89
C ASN A 41 -5.42 15.96 -17.27
N ASN A 42 -6.56 15.56 -16.73
CA ASN A 42 -7.48 16.44 -16.02
C ASN A 42 -7.64 15.89 -14.60
N ILE A 43 -6.95 16.51 -13.68
CA ILE A 43 -7.09 16.19 -12.27
C ILE A 43 -8.31 16.93 -11.78
N ASP A 44 -9.49 16.34 -11.99
CA ASP A 44 -10.62 16.68 -11.16
C ASP A 44 -10.30 16.21 -9.73
N ASP A 45 -11.04 16.69 -8.76
CA ASP A 45 -10.82 16.36 -7.35
C ASP A 45 -10.94 14.85 -7.03
N GLN A 46 -11.35 14.01 -8.00
CA GLN A 46 -11.61 12.58 -7.79
C GLN A 46 -10.52 11.67 -8.37
N GLY A 47 -9.77 12.11 -9.39
CA GLY A 47 -8.94 11.24 -10.20
C GLY A 47 -7.90 10.41 -9.44
N TYR A 48 -7.24 10.98 -8.43
CA TYR A 48 -6.27 10.25 -7.61
C TYR A 48 -6.78 9.93 -6.20
N LYS A 49 -8.04 10.23 -5.87
CA LYS A 49 -8.63 9.82 -4.60
C LYS A 49 -8.85 8.31 -4.55
N TYR A 50 -9.09 7.79 -3.37
CA TYR A 50 -9.24 6.37 -3.09
C TYR A 50 -10.18 5.66 -4.08
N HIS A 51 -11.41 6.15 -4.25
CA HIS A 51 -12.39 5.52 -5.14
C HIS A 51 -11.96 5.56 -6.61
N GLY A 52 -11.40 6.69 -7.09
CA GLY A 52 -10.88 6.78 -8.45
C GLY A 52 -9.76 5.77 -8.71
N GLN A 53 -8.82 5.64 -7.80
CA GLN A 53 -7.76 4.63 -7.85
C GLN A 53 -8.34 3.20 -7.84
N TYR A 54 -9.33 2.95 -7.00
CA TYR A 54 -10.00 1.66 -6.90
C TYR A 54 -10.74 1.30 -8.19
N ASP A 55 -11.43 2.25 -8.82
CA ASP A 55 -12.14 2.05 -10.08
C ASP A 55 -11.19 1.68 -11.22
N TYR A 56 -10.03 2.37 -11.33
CA TYR A 56 -8.99 2.00 -12.29
C TYR A 56 -8.44 0.60 -12.04
N LEU A 57 -8.14 0.28 -10.78
CA LEU A 57 -7.62 -1.03 -10.41
C LEU A 57 -8.61 -2.14 -10.71
N THR A 58 -9.87 -2.01 -10.32
CA THR A 58 -10.88 -3.04 -10.52
C THR A 58 -11.22 -3.24 -11.99
N SER A 59 -11.32 -2.16 -12.78
CA SER A 59 -11.50 -2.24 -14.22
C SER A 59 -10.37 -3.05 -14.88
N LEU A 60 -9.12 -2.83 -14.48
CA LEU A 60 -7.99 -3.62 -14.97
C LEU A 60 -8.11 -5.10 -14.56
N LEU A 61 -8.42 -5.38 -13.29
CA LEU A 61 -8.52 -6.77 -12.80
C LEU A 61 -9.67 -7.54 -13.44
N GLU A 62 -10.76 -6.87 -13.81
CA GLU A 62 -11.88 -7.45 -14.57
C GLU A 62 -11.46 -7.80 -16.00
N GLU A 63 -10.82 -6.88 -16.72
CA GLU A 63 -10.32 -7.10 -18.09
C GLU A 63 -9.29 -8.24 -18.15
N LEU A 64 -8.52 -8.45 -17.10
CA LEU A 64 -7.53 -9.51 -17.03
C LEU A 64 -8.12 -10.92 -16.88
N ASN A 65 -9.41 -11.05 -16.59
CA ASN A 65 -10.12 -12.33 -16.45
C ASN A 65 -9.39 -13.34 -15.55
N LEU A 66 -9.14 -12.97 -14.30
CA LEU A 66 -8.26 -13.73 -13.38
C LEU A 66 -8.84 -15.06 -12.87
N GLY A 67 -10.14 -15.32 -13.12
CA GLY A 67 -10.82 -16.53 -12.63
C GLY A 67 -11.09 -16.51 -11.12
N ASN A 68 -11.20 -17.69 -10.50
CA ASN A 68 -11.72 -17.86 -9.14
C ASN A 68 -10.67 -18.38 -8.13
N ASN A 69 -9.38 -18.22 -8.40
CA ASN A 69 -8.31 -18.67 -7.51
C ASN A 69 -7.28 -17.55 -7.32
N ILE A 70 -7.75 -16.39 -6.85
CA ILE A 70 -6.92 -15.20 -6.71
C ILE A 70 -6.23 -15.22 -5.34
N ASN A 71 -4.90 -15.16 -5.35
CA ASN A 71 -4.11 -14.87 -4.16
C ASN A 71 -3.70 -13.40 -4.22
N LEU A 72 -3.99 -12.65 -3.17
CA LEU A 72 -3.59 -11.24 -3.04
C LEU A 72 -2.32 -11.13 -2.19
N VAL A 73 -1.40 -10.28 -2.62
CA VAL A 73 -0.23 -9.85 -1.85
C VAL A 73 -0.26 -8.33 -1.82
N ILE A 74 -0.54 -7.76 -0.66
CA ILE A 74 -0.97 -6.37 -0.54
C ILE A 74 -0.19 -5.61 0.53
N HIS A 75 0.12 -4.35 0.23
CA HIS A 75 0.92 -3.47 1.06
C HIS A 75 0.40 -2.04 0.99
N ASP A 76 0.48 -1.29 2.10
CA ASP A 76 0.12 0.12 2.19
C ASP A 76 -1.28 0.40 1.57
N TRP A 77 -1.45 1.36 0.68
CA TRP A 77 -2.72 1.64 0.00
C TRP A 77 -3.23 0.49 -0.87
N GLY A 78 -2.31 -0.29 -1.44
CA GLY A 78 -2.70 -1.54 -2.12
C GLY A 78 -3.41 -2.52 -1.19
N SER A 79 -3.19 -2.42 0.13
CA SER A 79 -3.91 -3.24 1.10
C SER A 79 -5.34 -2.78 1.30
N ALA A 80 -5.59 -1.47 1.44
CA ALA A 80 -6.95 -0.96 1.59
C ALA A 80 -7.83 -1.36 0.39
N MET A 81 -7.31 -1.17 -0.84
CA MET A 81 -7.99 -1.56 -2.07
C MET A 81 -8.09 -3.08 -2.23
N GLY A 82 -7.03 -3.82 -1.88
CA GLY A 82 -7.03 -5.28 -1.95
C GLY A 82 -8.01 -5.93 -0.96
N PHE A 83 -8.16 -5.37 0.23
CA PHE A 83 -9.17 -5.79 1.20
C PHE A 83 -10.60 -5.50 0.70
N GLN A 84 -10.83 -4.33 0.09
CA GLN A 84 -12.11 -4.02 -0.53
C GLN A 84 -12.41 -5.02 -1.66
N PHE A 85 -11.48 -5.22 -2.57
CA PHE A 85 -11.64 -6.18 -3.66
C PHE A 85 -11.93 -7.60 -3.16
N ALA A 86 -11.22 -8.03 -2.10
CA ALA A 86 -11.44 -9.34 -1.49
C ALA A 86 -12.81 -9.46 -0.82
N ARG A 87 -13.33 -8.41 -0.20
CA ARG A 87 -14.66 -8.37 0.40
C ARG A 87 -15.75 -8.46 -0.67
N GLU A 88 -15.60 -7.72 -1.76
CA GLU A 88 -16.57 -7.65 -2.86
C GLU A 88 -16.56 -8.90 -3.76
N ASN A 89 -15.45 -9.65 -3.78
CA ASN A 89 -15.24 -10.83 -4.62
C ASN A 89 -14.82 -12.07 -3.79
N SER A 90 -15.36 -12.23 -2.59
CA SER A 90 -14.86 -13.19 -1.60
C SER A 90 -14.82 -14.65 -2.09
N GLU A 91 -15.74 -15.02 -2.97
CA GLU A 91 -15.82 -16.34 -3.59
C GLU A 91 -14.69 -16.63 -4.59
N ARG A 92 -13.99 -15.59 -5.06
CA ARG A 92 -12.86 -15.70 -6.00
C ARG A 92 -11.50 -15.67 -5.29
N ILE A 93 -11.47 -15.26 -4.00
CA ILE A 93 -10.23 -15.07 -3.25
C ILE A 93 -9.84 -16.35 -2.54
N LYS A 94 -8.65 -16.84 -2.86
CA LYS A 94 -8.08 -18.04 -2.25
C LYS A 94 -7.30 -17.75 -0.97
N SER A 95 -6.55 -16.65 -0.95
CA SER A 95 -5.79 -16.19 0.22
C SER A 95 -5.39 -14.73 0.10
N ILE A 96 -5.07 -14.13 1.24
CA ILE A 96 -4.54 -12.76 1.33
C ILE A 96 -3.25 -12.80 2.14
N THR A 97 -2.15 -12.34 1.53
CA THR A 97 -0.89 -12.05 2.22
C THR A 97 -0.78 -10.53 2.33
N PHE A 98 -0.55 -10.02 3.53
CA PHE A 98 -0.47 -8.59 3.73
C PHE A 98 0.63 -8.20 4.73
N MET A 99 1.14 -7.01 4.55
CA MET A 99 2.18 -6.42 5.36
C MET A 99 2.01 -4.90 5.38
N GLU A 100 2.33 -4.25 6.51
CA GLU A 100 2.26 -2.79 6.67
C GLU A 100 1.01 -2.22 5.99
N ALA A 101 -0.15 -2.68 6.45
CA ALA A 101 -1.44 -2.54 5.80
C ALA A 101 -2.35 -1.54 6.53
N ILE A 102 -3.28 -0.93 5.79
CA ILE A 102 -4.35 -0.08 6.32
C ILE A 102 -5.52 -1.01 6.68
N VAL A 103 -5.69 -1.30 7.95
CA VAL A 103 -6.60 -2.34 8.44
C VAL A 103 -7.82 -1.83 9.19
N MET A 104 -7.80 -0.59 9.65
CA MET A 104 -8.88 0.08 10.37
C MET A 104 -8.72 1.59 10.32
N PRO A 105 -9.79 2.38 10.50
CA PRO A 105 -9.66 3.81 10.71
C PRO A 105 -8.84 4.14 11.97
N MET A 106 -8.20 5.28 11.97
CA MET A 106 -7.22 5.68 12.98
C MET A 106 -7.53 7.05 13.60
N VAL A 107 -6.89 7.31 14.74
CA VAL A 107 -6.86 8.64 15.37
C VAL A 107 -5.41 9.09 15.57
N TRP A 108 -5.20 10.41 15.65
CA TRP A 108 -3.84 10.96 15.79
C TRP A 108 -3.09 10.43 17.01
N ASP A 109 -3.79 10.14 18.10
CA ASP A 109 -3.14 9.67 19.33
C ASP A 109 -2.48 8.28 19.18
N GLN A 110 -2.87 7.50 18.18
CA GLN A 110 -2.25 6.23 17.84
C GLN A 110 -0.94 6.38 17.03
N TRP A 111 -0.63 7.60 16.59
CA TRP A 111 0.53 7.88 15.75
C TRP A 111 1.71 8.42 16.54
N PRO A 112 2.96 8.01 16.21
CA PRO A 112 4.16 8.64 16.77
C PRO A 112 4.17 10.16 16.50
N GLU A 113 4.68 10.94 17.45
CA GLU A 113 4.66 12.41 17.38
C GLU A 113 5.28 12.96 16.08
N MET A 114 6.39 12.37 15.62
CA MET A 114 7.04 12.80 14.38
C MET A 114 6.16 12.55 13.15
N ALA A 115 5.52 11.38 13.08
CA ALA A 115 4.60 11.04 12.01
C ALA A 115 3.39 12.00 12.00
N ARG A 116 2.81 12.31 13.17
CA ARG A 116 1.73 13.30 13.29
C ARG A 116 2.12 14.67 12.69
N LYS A 117 3.32 15.15 13.02
CA LYS A 117 3.83 16.43 12.49
C LYS A 117 3.96 16.41 10.97
N ILE A 118 4.58 15.36 10.43
CA ILE A 118 4.84 15.23 8.99
C ILE A 118 3.52 15.08 8.20
N PHE A 119 2.67 14.16 8.60
CA PHE A 119 1.40 13.92 7.90
C PHE A 119 0.39 15.06 8.11
N GLY A 120 0.45 15.77 9.25
CA GLY A 120 -0.28 17.02 9.44
C GLY A 120 0.12 18.10 8.43
N LEU A 121 1.41 18.24 8.11
CA LEU A 121 1.89 19.14 7.05
C LEU A 121 1.39 18.73 5.66
N TYR A 122 1.41 17.44 5.32
CA TYR A 122 0.90 16.97 4.02
C TYR A 122 -0.61 17.22 3.85
N ARG A 123 -1.37 17.16 4.93
CA ARG A 123 -2.82 17.43 4.94
C ARG A 123 -3.15 18.93 4.95
N SER A 124 -2.18 19.80 5.19
CA SER A 124 -2.30 21.26 5.12
C SER A 124 -1.95 21.82 3.75
N GLU A 125 -2.06 23.14 3.59
CA GLU A 125 -1.61 23.87 2.38
C GLU A 125 -0.11 23.68 2.12
N ALA A 126 0.70 23.53 3.17
CA ALA A 126 2.13 23.28 3.02
C ALA A 126 2.46 21.98 2.26
N GLY A 127 1.52 21.04 2.21
CA GLY A 127 1.67 19.80 1.44
C GLY A 127 1.90 20.04 -0.05
N GLU A 128 1.29 21.07 -0.63
CA GLU A 128 1.47 21.42 -2.05
C GLU A 128 2.96 21.70 -2.35
N GLU A 129 3.57 22.60 -1.60
CA GLU A 129 5.00 22.92 -1.79
C GLU A 129 5.91 21.73 -1.48
N LEU A 130 5.66 21.03 -0.35
CA LEU A 130 6.50 19.93 0.10
C LEU A 130 6.51 18.77 -0.89
N ILE A 131 5.37 18.43 -1.46
CA ILE A 131 5.24 17.27 -2.33
C ILE A 131 5.40 17.66 -3.79
N LEU A 132 4.61 18.62 -4.28
CA LEU A 132 4.57 18.89 -5.72
C LEU A 132 5.88 19.57 -6.17
N GLU A 133 6.43 20.48 -5.37
CA GLU A 133 7.65 21.17 -5.74
C GLU A 133 8.93 20.44 -5.27
N LYS A 134 8.94 19.92 -4.05
CA LYS A 134 10.16 19.36 -3.43
C LYS A 134 10.26 17.83 -3.47
N ASN A 135 9.21 17.14 -3.95
CA ASN A 135 9.13 15.66 -3.96
C ASN A 135 9.44 15.01 -2.60
N TYR A 136 9.05 15.65 -1.51
CA TYR A 136 9.51 15.33 -0.17
C TYR A 136 9.11 13.89 0.25
N PHE A 137 7.98 13.38 -0.24
CA PHE A 137 7.54 12.04 0.12
C PHE A 137 8.53 10.98 -0.39
N VAL A 138 8.96 11.08 -1.64
CA VAL A 138 9.96 10.15 -2.22
C VAL A 138 11.35 10.41 -1.62
N GLU A 139 11.80 11.67 -1.63
CA GLU A 139 13.19 12.02 -1.27
C GLU A 139 13.50 11.91 0.23
N LYS A 140 12.47 12.01 1.08
CA LYS A 140 12.69 12.01 2.53
C LYS A 140 12.00 10.86 3.24
N ILE A 141 10.74 10.54 2.93
CA ILE A 141 10.05 9.47 3.64
C ILE A 141 10.51 8.11 3.12
N LEU A 142 10.33 7.85 1.82
CA LEU A 142 10.70 6.57 1.23
C LEU A 142 12.19 6.22 1.47
N PHE A 143 13.09 7.16 1.20
CA PHE A 143 14.53 6.86 1.28
C PHE A 143 15.09 6.81 2.71
N LEU A 144 14.40 7.42 3.69
CA LEU A 144 14.73 7.22 5.11
C LEU A 144 14.26 5.84 5.59
N ASP A 145 13.08 5.40 5.17
CA ASP A 145 12.55 4.10 5.55
C ASP A 145 13.27 2.93 4.85
N ALA A 146 13.93 3.20 3.72
CA ALA A 146 14.67 2.20 2.96
C ALA A 146 16.14 2.62 2.73
N PRO A 147 16.97 2.66 3.78
CA PRO A 147 18.35 3.16 3.69
C PRO A 147 19.27 2.29 2.81
N ASN A 148 18.90 1.05 2.54
CA ASN A 148 19.70 0.11 1.75
C ASN A 148 19.45 0.18 0.23
N LEU A 149 18.58 1.11 -0.23
CA LEU A 149 18.35 1.32 -1.65
C LEU A 149 19.62 1.80 -2.34
N THR A 150 19.95 1.16 -3.46
CA THR A 150 20.99 1.66 -4.37
C THR A 150 20.54 2.95 -5.05
N GLU A 151 21.45 3.68 -5.67
CA GLU A 151 21.06 4.86 -6.46
C GLU A 151 20.22 4.48 -7.68
N GLU A 152 20.39 3.29 -8.23
CA GLU A 152 19.54 2.75 -9.30
C GLU A 152 18.09 2.57 -8.79
N ASP A 153 17.90 1.92 -7.64
CA ASP A 153 16.58 1.77 -7.01
C ASP A 153 15.92 3.12 -6.73
N LYS A 154 16.69 4.08 -6.18
CA LYS A 154 16.17 5.42 -5.91
C LYS A 154 15.75 6.15 -7.18
N ASN A 155 16.51 6.01 -8.25
CA ASN A 155 16.18 6.62 -9.54
C ASN A 155 14.93 5.99 -10.13
N GLU A 156 14.71 4.68 -9.96
CA GLU A 156 13.49 4.02 -10.39
C GLU A 156 12.26 4.53 -9.63
N TYR A 157 12.35 4.73 -8.32
CA TYR A 157 11.26 5.34 -7.56
C TYR A 157 11.04 6.83 -7.85
N ARG A 158 12.10 7.57 -8.24
CA ARG A 158 11.98 8.98 -8.67
C ARG A 158 11.32 9.10 -10.04
N ARG A 159 11.53 8.13 -10.92
CA ARG A 159 11.18 8.19 -12.34
C ARG A 159 9.75 8.67 -12.61
N PRO A 160 8.71 8.16 -11.93
CA PRO A 160 7.33 8.62 -12.15
C PRO A 160 7.07 10.06 -11.70
N PHE A 161 7.96 10.65 -10.89
CA PHE A 161 7.78 11.93 -10.18
C PHE A 161 8.89 12.94 -10.47
N VAL A 162 9.57 12.81 -11.62
CA VAL A 162 10.67 13.71 -12.00
C VAL A 162 10.17 15.13 -12.22
N ASN A 163 9.05 15.27 -12.93
CA ASN A 163 8.45 16.57 -13.21
C ASN A 163 7.79 17.13 -11.96
N THR A 164 8.00 18.42 -11.71
CA THR A 164 7.33 19.15 -10.62
C THR A 164 5.85 19.35 -10.92
N GLY A 165 5.06 19.62 -9.89
CA GLY A 165 3.65 19.91 -10.02
C GLY A 165 2.80 18.62 -10.09
N GLU A 166 1.84 18.60 -10.99
CA GLU A 166 0.75 17.61 -10.98
C GLU A 166 1.19 16.15 -11.23
N ASP A 167 2.34 15.90 -11.84
CA ASP A 167 2.89 14.54 -11.95
C ASP A 167 3.15 13.89 -10.58
N ARG A 168 3.32 14.71 -9.54
CA ARG A 168 3.50 14.28 -8.15
C ARG A 168 2.21 14.26 -7.34
N ARG A 169 1.08 14.64 -7.92
CA ARG A 169 -0.22 14.71 -7.25
C ARG A 169 -0.61 13.40 -6.54
N PRO A 170 -0.41 12.20 -7.12
CA PRO A 170 -0.74 10.95 -6.43
C PRO A 170 -0.08 10.85 -5.05
N THR A 171 1.21 11.24 -4.94
CA THR A 171 1.96 11.13 -3.68
C THR A 171 1.52 12.14 -2.61
N LEU A 172 0.80 13.18 -2.98
CA LEU A 172 0.14 14.12 -2.07
C LEU A 172 -1.29 13.67 -1.72
N THR A 173 -2.02 13.16 -2.72
CA THR A 173 -3.41 12.75 -2.50
C THR A 173 -3.49 11.60 -1.50
N TRP A 174 -2.63 10.60 -1.61
CA TRP A 174 -2.64 9.45 -0.71
C TRP A 174 -2.53 9.79 0.78
N PRO A 175 -1.59 10.63 1.27
CA PRO A 175 -1.58 11.07 2.67
C PRO A 175 -2.86 11.79 3.11
N ARG A 176 -3.52 12.48 2.19
CA ARG A 176 -4.79 13.19 2.44
C ARG A 176 -6.00 12.25 2.50
N GLN A 177 -5.87 11.05 1.95
CA GLN A 177 -6.92 10.03 1.97
C GLN A 177 -6.82 9.06 3.15
N ILE A 178 -5.76 9.12 3.97
CA ILE A 178 -5.65 8.26 5.16
C ILE A 178 -6.87 8.45 6.05
N PRO A 179 -7.60 7.36 6.42
CA PRO A 179 -8.81 7.41 7.24
C PRO A 179 -8.48 7.76 8.69
N LEU A 180 -8.36 9.06 8.96
CA LEU A 180 -7.82 9.60 10.19
C LEU A 180 -8.76 10.65 10.78
N GLU A 181 -9.13 10.53 12.06
CA GLU A 181 -10.08 11.40 12.75
C GLU A 181 -11.46 11.51 12.07
N GLY A 182 -11.89 10.44 11.42
CA GLY A 182 -13.17 10.42 10.70
C GLY A 182 -13.12 11.01 9.28
N GLU A 183 -11.95 11.41 8.81
CA GLU A 183 -11.76 12.06 7.49
C GLU A 183 -10.76 11.34 6.60
N PRO A 184 -10.99 11.25 5.27
CA PRO A 184 -12.27 11.55 4.59
C PRO A 184 -13.34 10.50 4.92
N PRO A 185 -14.61 10.91 5.13
CA PRO A 185 -15.64 10.01 5.66
C PRO A 185 -15.92 8.81 4.75
N GLU A 186 -15.83 8.98 3.42
CA GLU A 186 -16.03 7.91 2.46
C GLU A 186 -14.92 6.82 2.55
N VAL A 187 -13.68 7.22 2.85
CA VAL A 187 -12.57 6.27 3.02
C VAL A 187 -12.63 5.61 4.39
N VAL A 188 -13.00 6.38 5.42
CA VAL A 188 -13.23 5.86 6.78
C VAL A 188 -14.30 4.76 6.75
N ASP A 189 -15.43 5.01 6.08
CA ASP A 189 -16.53 4.07 5.95
C ASP A 189 -16.10 2.80 5.20
N GLU A 190 -15.34 2.94 4.13
CA GLU A 190 -14.86 1.81 3.33
C GLU A 190 -13.84 0.96 4.10
N VAL A 191 -12.87 1.59 4.76
CA VAL A 191 -11.88 0.88 5.57
C VAL A 191 -12.53 0.21 6.78
N GLN A 192 -13.57 0.80 7.37
CA GLN A 192 -14.34 0.17 8.44
C GLN A 192 -15.08 -1.08 7.95
N LYS A 193 -15.74 -1.03 6.78
CA LYS A 193 -16.38 -2.22 6.18
C LYS A 193 -15.38 -3.34 5.94
N ASN A 194 -14.18 -2.99 5.46
CA ASN A 194 -13.11 -3.96 5.26
C ASN A 194 -12.67 -4.58 6.59
N ALA A 195 -12.48 -3.76 7.63
CA ALA A 195 -12.11 -4.21 8.97
C ALA A 195 -13.11 -5.22 9.54
N ASP A 196 -14.39 -4.89 9.47
CA ASP A 196 -15.49 -5.73 9.98
C ASP A 196 -15.58 -7.05 9.21
N PHE A 197 -15.48 -7.01 7.88
CA PHE A 197 -15.52 -8.20 7.04
C PHE A 197 -14.32 -9.14 7.30
N HIS A 198 -13.09 -8.60 7.25
CA HIS A 198 -11.89 -9.44 7.33
C HIS A 198 -11.63 -10.00 8.71
N LYS A 199 -12.14 -9.37 9.77
CA LYS A 199 -12.08 -9.87 11.13
C LYS A 199 -12.73 -11.26 11.25
N ASP A 200 -13.89 -11.44 10.64
CA ASP A 200 -14.71 -12.66 10.77
C ASP A 200 -14.64 -13.58 9.53
N SER A 201 -14.00 -13.14 8.45
CA SER A 201 -13.88 -13.88 7.20
C SER A 201 -13.04 -15.15 7.35
N ASP A 202 -13.51 -16.25 6.73
CA ASP A 202 -12.79 -17.52 6.62
C ASP A 202 -11.69 -17.54 5.55
N ILE A 203 -11.52 -16.48 4.76
CA ILE A 203 -10.41 -16.36 3.80
C ILE A 203 -9.08 -16.54 4.53
N PRO A 204 -8.20 -17.47 4.11
CA PRO A 204 -6.89 -17.65 4.72
C PRO A 204 -6.05 -16.39 4.59
N LYS A 205 -5.46 -15.95 5.70
CA LYS A 205 -4.67 -14.72 5.78
C LYS A 205 -3.27 -15.01 6.31
N LEU A 206 -2.27 -14.48 5.62
CA LEU A 206 -0.89 -14.44 6.09
C LEU A 206 -0.52 -13.00 6.42
N PHE A 207 -0.30 -12.73 7.68
CA PHE A 207 0.24 -11.46 8.16
C PHE A 207 1.76 -11.56 8.25
N ILE A 208 2.45 -10.79 7.41
CA ILE A 208 3.89 -10.59 7.53
C ILE A 208 4.10 -9.38 8.43
N ASN A 209 4.37 -9.66 9.70
CA ASN A 209 4.60 -8.65 10.71
C ASN A 209 6.03 -8.12 10.61
N ALA A 210 6.20 -6.86 10.24
CA ALA A 210 7.50 -6.18 10.31
C ALA A 210 7.78 -5.76 11.75
N ASP A 211 8.99 -6.02 12.23
CA ASP A 211 9.43 -5.59 13.57
C ASP A 211 10.70 -4.71 13.44
N PRO A 212 10.64 -3.45 13.86
CA PRO A 212 9.56 -2.76 14.58
C PRO A 212 8.32 -2.39 13.75
N GLY A 213 8.41 -2.32 12.41
CA GLY A 213 7.32 -1.86 11.55
C GLY A 213 7.11 -0.34 11.62
N SER A 214 6.14 0.18 10.87
CA SER A 214 5.79 1.61 10.87
C SER A 214 4.29 1.89 10.70
N ILE A 215 3.57 1.08 9.93
CA ILE A 215 2.12 1.25 9.68
C ILE A 215 1.33 0.32 10.60
N LEU A 216 1.59 -0.98 10.54
CA LEU A 216 0.90 -1.99 11.35
C LEU A 216 1.58 -2.14 12.73
N ILE A 217 1.40 -1.14 13.59
CA ILE A 217 1.93 -1.10 14.95
C ILE A 217 0.82 -0.87 15.97
N GLY A 218 1.11 -1.07 17.26
CA GLY A 218 0.17 -0.76 18.35
C GLY A 218 -1.20 -1.42 18.16
N ASP A 219 -2.27 -0.64 18.35
CA ASP A 219 -3.67 -1.12 18.31
C ASP A 219 -4.03 -1.79 16.98
N GLN A 220 -3.48 -1.33 15.88
CA GLN A 220 -3.74 -1.89 14.56
C GLN A 220 -3.16 -3.31 14.43
N ARG A 221 -1.96 -3.53 14.95
CA ARG A 221 -1.32 -4.85 15.00
C ARG A 221 -2.13 -5.81 15.88
N GLU A 222 -2.56 -5.37 17.05
CA GLU A 222 -3.40 -6.17 17.94
C GLU A 222 -4.79 -6.46 17.33
N PHE A 223 -5.36 -5.50 16.62
CA PHE A 223 -6.61 -5.71 15.89
C PHE A 223 -6.49 -6.83 14.85
N VAL A 224 -5.45 -6.80 14.04
CA VAL A 224 -5.19 -7.85 13.03
C VAL A 224 -4.99 -9.21 13.67
N ARG A 225 -4.31 -9.30 14.81
CA ARG A 225 -4.12 -10.54 15.55
C ARG A 225 -5.42 -11.16 16.04
N SER A 226 -6.49 -10.38 16.13
CA SER A 226 -7.84 -10.87 16.44
C SER A 226 -8.58 -11.46 15.25
N TRP A 227 -8.03 -11.36 14.04
CA TRP A 227 -8.70 -11.82 12.82
C TRP A 227 -8.75 -13.34 12.73
N LYS A 228 -9.89 -13.83 12.26
CA LYS A 228 -10.11 -15.26 12.00
C LYS A 228 -9.21 -15.76 10.87
N ASN A 229 -8.77 -17.03 10.97
CA ASN A 229 -7.96 -17.72 9.95
C ASN A 229 -6.69 -16.94 9.55
N LEU A 230 -5.98 -16.44 10.54
CA LEU A 230 -4.74 -15.68 10.40
C LEU A 230 -3.54 -16.53 10.79
N THR A 231 -2.51 -16.51 9.95
CA THR A 231 -1.15 -16.95 10.28
C THR A 231 -0.25 -15.74 10.32
N GLU A 232 0.58 -15.60 11.35
CA GLU A 232 1.55 -14.50 11.47
C GLU A 232 2.96 -15.04 11.33
N VAL A 233 3.79 -14.31 10.57
CA VAL A 233 5.24 -14.51 10.47
C VAL A 233 5.89 -13.16 10.71
N THR A 234 6.87 -13.10 11.62
CA THR A 234 7.60 -11.86 11.91
C THR A 234 8.92 -11.82 11.14
N VAL A 235 9.19 -10.66 10.54
CA VAL A 235 10.45 -10.34 9.86
C VAL A 235 11.04 -9.06 10.45
N GLU A 236 12.36 -9.01 10.58
CA GLU A 236 13.03 -7.78 10.98
C GLU A 236 13.02 -6.77 9.84
N GLY A 237 12.58 -5.53 10.09
CA GLY A 237 12.60 -4.46 9.09
C GLY A 237 11.55 -3.38 9.28
N ASN A 238 11.64 -2.37 8.44
CA ASN A 238 10.69 -1.27 8.29
C ASN A 238 9.84 -1.46 7.03
N PRO A 239 8.74 -0.71 6.83
CA PRO A 239 7.71 -0.96 5.81
C PRO A 239 8.20 -1.22 4.39
N VAL A 240 9.25 -0.53 3.97
CA VAL A 240 9.79 -0.66 2.61
C VAL A 240 11.06 -1.49 2.59
N SER A 241 11.79 -1.59 3.72
CA SER A 241 13.08 -2.25 3.78
C SER A 241 13.01 -3.78 3.60
N TYR A 242 11.93 -4.44 4.06
CA TYR A 242 11.82 -5.89 3.91
C TYR A 242 11.46 -6.32 2.47
N THR A 243 10.84 -5.48 1.68
CA THR A 243 10.64 -5.74 0.24
C THR A 243 11.94 -5.61 -0.56
N HIS A 244 12.95 -4.97 0.04
CA HIS A 244 14.31 -4.87 -0.45
C HIS A 244 15.28 -5.87 0.21
N LEU A 245 14.81 -6.66 1.18
CA LEU A 245 15.59 -7.76 1.70
C LEU A 245 15.78 -8.78 0.60
N THR A 246 17.01 -8.96 0.18
CA THR A 246 17.41 -10.21 -0.44
C THR A 246 17.16 -11.29 0.61
N LEU A 247 16.30 -12.25 0.31
CA LEU A 247 16.16 -13.44 1.16
C LEU A 247 17.59 -13.97 1.39
N PRO A 248 17.96 -14.33 2.63
CA PRO A 248 19.29 -14.88 2.89
C PRO A 248 19.51 -16.04 1.93
N THR A 249 20.56 -15.95 1.12
CA THR A 249 20.97 -16.98 0.14
C THR A 249 21.42 -18.29 0.81
N ASN A 250 21.27 -18.40 2.11
CA ASN A 250 21.57 -19.60 2.89
C ASN A 250 20.26 -20.28 3.30
N GLY A 251 19.54 -20.79 2.28
CA GLY A 251 18.49 -21.76 2.48
C GLY A 251 19.07 -23.13 2.71
N THR A 252 19.07 -23.58 3.93
CA THR A 252 18.92 -25.01 4.23
C THR A 252 17.58 -25.16 4.93
N VAL A 253 16.64 -25.72 4.21
CA VAL A 253 15.49 -26.40 4.77
C VAL A 253 15.97 -27.75 5.26
#